data_0a0909cb3d965ff54156c46f753d3eac
#
_entry.id   0a0909cb3d965ff54156c46f753d3eac
#
_cell.length_a   1.000
_cell.length_b   1.000
_cell.length_c   1.000
_cell.angle_alpha   90.00
_cell.angle_beta   90.00
_cell.angle_gamma   90.00
#
_symmetry.space_group_name_H-M   'P 1'
#
loop_
_entity.id
_entity.type
_entity.pdbx_description
1 polymer ?
#
loop_
_entity_poly.entity_id
_entity_poly.type
_entity_poly.pdbx_seq_one_letter_code
_entity_poly.pdbx_strand_id
1 'polypeptide(L)'
;MKILITGGAGFIGSNLSEYFLNKGYQVVCLDNFATGHRNNLDAFINDLNFTLIEGDIRHLSDCQKAVEGVDYVLHQAALGSVPRSINDPITTNDVNVSGFLNMLTASRDAKIKRFVYAASSSTYGDSAGLPKVENVIGKPLSPYAITKYVNELYAEIFSKTYGLETIGLRYFNVFGRKQDPNGAYAAVIPKFVMQFMNYESPVINGDGNYSRDFTYIDNVIQMNELAMTTENPEAINTVYNTAYGDRTTLTQLVGLLKEYLSVFDAKIGNVEVIHGPNRAGDIPHSLASIEKAKNLLG
;
A
#
# COMPACT_ATOMS: atom_id res chain seq x y z
N MET A 1 17.01 -15.30 -7.59
CA MET A 1 16.23 -15.08 -6.35
C MET A 1 14.74 -15.27 -6.64
N LYS A 2 14.01 -15.85 -5.71
CA LYS A 2 12.57 -16.10 -5.82
C LYS A 2 11.83 -15.30 -4.76
N ILE A 3 10.85 -14.51 -5.18
CA ILE A 3 10.10 -13.57 -4.32
C ILE A 3 8.63 -13.99 -4.29
N LEU A 4 8.03 -14.06 -3.10
CA LEU A 4 6.59 -14.14 -2.94
C LEU A 4 6.00 -12.72 -2.81
N ILE A 5 5.00 -12.41 -3.63
CA ILE A 5 4.20 -11.19 -3.52
C ILE A 5 2.77 -11.60 -3.22
N THR A 6 2.31 -11.36 -1.99
CA THR A 6 0.90 -11.60 -1.64
C THR A 6 0.06 -10.39 -2.04
N GLY A 7 -1.19 -10.60 -2.45
CA GLY A 7 -1.98 -9.52 -3.06
C GLY A 7 -1.43 -9.09 -4.42
N GLY A 8 -0.77 -10.01 -5.14
CA GLY A 8 -0.05 -9.71 -6.38
C GLY A 8 -0.95 -9.33 -7.56
N ALA A 9 -2.25 -9.59 -7.51
CA ALA A 9 -3.23 -9.12 -8.48
C ALA A 9 -3.85 -7.75 -8.13
N GLY A 10 -3.52 -7.21 -6.94
CA GLY A 10 -3.92 -5.87 -6.52
C GLY A 10 -3.07 -4.77 -7.15
N PHE A 11 -3.41 -3.51 -6.86
CA PHE A 11 -2.73 -2.32 -7.37
C PHE A 11 -1.22 -2.35 -7.11
N ILE A 12 -0.79 -2.40 -5.85
CA ILE A 12 0.64 -2.34 -5.50
C ILE A 12 1.33 -3.65 -5.89
N GLY A 13 0.73 -4.80 -5.55
CA GLY A 13 1.34 -6.10 -5.79
C GLY A 13 1.61 -6.40 -7.26
N SER A 14 0.71 -6.01 -8.17
CA SER A 14 0.91 -6.22 -9.61
C SER A 14 2.01 -5.34 -10.22
N ASN A 15 2.19 -4.13 -9.70
CA ASN A 15 3.31 -3.27 -10.08
C ASN A 15 4.66 -3.82 -9.57
N LEU A 16 4.70 -4.34 -8.34
CA LEU A 16 5.88 -5.03 -7.80
C LEU A 16 6.20 -6.29 -8.61
N SER A 17 5.19 -7.10 -8.95
CA SER A 17 5.37 -8.33 -9.74
C SER A 17 6.00 -8.03 -11.10
N GLU A 18 5.44 -7.07 -11.84
CA GLU A 18 5.97 -6.63 -13.13
C GLU A 18 7.41 -6.10 -13.01
N TYR A 19 7.69 -5.28 -12.01
CA TYR A 19 9.03 -4.72 -11.79
C TYR A 19 10.08 -5.79 -11.52
N PHE A 20 9.81 -6.73 -10.61
CA PHE A 20 10.79 -7.77 -10.27
C PHE A 20 10.97 -8.81 -11.37
N LEU A 21 9.92 -9.14 -12.14
CA LEU A 21 10.05 -9.96 -13.34
C LEU A 21 10.96 -9.30 -14.37
N ASN A 22 10.78 -8.00 -14.63
CA ASN A 22 11.64 -7.24 -15.56
C ASN A 22 13.11 -7.15 -15.07
N LYS A 23 13.36 -7.33 -13.78
CA LYS A 23 14.71 -7.48 -13.22
C LYS A 23 15.25 -8.92 -13.23
N GLY A 24 14.50 -9.88 -13.78
CA GLY A 24 14.92 -11.27 -13.89
C GLY A 24 14.73 -12.11 -12.62
N TYR A 25 13.92 -11.65 -11.65
CA TYR A 25 13.56 -12.46 -10.49
C TYR A 25 12.48 -13.46 -10.83
N GLN A 26 12.42 -14.57 -10.10
CA GLN A 26 11.26 -15.43 -10.09
C GLN A 26 10.23 -14.86 -9.11
N VAL A 27 8.98 -14.71 -9.55
CA VAL A 27 7.89 -14.15 -8.77
C VAL A 27 6.77 -15.15 -8.56
N VAL A 28 6.43 -15.41 -7.31
CA VAL A 28 5.22 -16.13 -6.92
C VAL A 28 4.19 -15.10 -6.49
N CYS A 29 3.01 -15.14 -7.05
CA CYS A 29 1.86 -14.31 -6.67
C CYS A 29 0.87 -15.18 -5.90
N LEU A 30 0.51 -14.80 -4.68
CA LEU A 30 -0.61 -15.37 -3.92
C LEU A 30 -1.74 -14.33 -3.86
N ASP A 31 -2.89 -14.64 -4.43
CA ASP A 31 -4.06 -13.75 -4.45
C ASP A 31 -5.36 -14.57 -4.51
N ASN A 32 -6.41 -14.12 -3.82
CA ASN A 32 -7.75 -14.70 -3.88
C ASN A 32 -8.73 -13.89 -4.74
N PHE A 33 -8.25 -12.84 -5.38
CA PHE A 33 -9.01 -11.91 -6.23
C PHE A 33 -10.21 -11.21 -5.54
N ALA A 34 -10.20 -11.13 -4.21
CA ALA A 34 -11.27 -10.43 -3.48
C ALA A 34 -11.30 -8.91 -3.78
N THR A 35 -10.15 -8.33 -4.08
CA THR A 35 -9.99 -6.92 -4.47
C THR A 35 -8.97 -6.72 -5.59
N GLY A 36 -8.20 -7.75 -5.93
CA GLY A 36 -7.32 -7.79 -7.07
C GLY A 36 -8.07 -8.14 -8.36
N HIS A 37 -7.50 -7.76 -9.49
CA HIS A 37 -8.09 -7.99 -10.81
C HIS A 37 -7.14 -8.81 -11.69
N ARG A 38 -7.69 -9.81 -12.42
CA ARG A 38 -6.90 -10.66 -13.31
C ARG A 38 -6.19 -9.87 -14.40
N ASN A 39 -6.84 -8.84 -14.94
CA ASN A 39 -6.28 -7.96 -15.97
C ASN A 39 -5.00 -7.21 -15.51
N ASN A 40 -4.78 -7.05 -14.21
CA ASN A 40 -3.53 -6.50 -13.71
C ASN A 40 -2.31 -7.41 -13.96
N LEU A 41 -2.56 -8.69 -14.26
CA LEU A 41 -1.53 -9.71 -14.51
C LEU A 41 -1.28 -9.93 -16.01
N ASP A 42 -2.15 -9.44 -16.92
CA ASP A 42 -2.14 -9.75 -18.35
C ASP A 42 -0.77 -9.53 -19.02
N ALA A 43 -0.04 -8.50 -18.58
CA ALA A 43 1.27 -8.17 -19.16
C ALA A 43 2.35 -9.25 -18.91
N PHE A 44 2.18 -10.10 -17.89
CA PHE A 44 3.21 -11.05 -17.45
C PHE A 44 2.69 -12.41 -16.99
N ILE A 45 1.40 -12.69 -17.14
CA ILE A 45 0.81 -13.98 -16.73
C ILE A 45 1.46 -15.19 -17.39
N ASN A 46 2.01 -15.02 -18.59
CA ASN A 46 2.68 -16.05 -19.37
C ASN A 46 4.22 -16.02 -19.23
N ASP A 47 4.78 -15.17 -18.36
CA ASP A 47 6.22 -15.15 -18.10
C ASP A 47 6.65 -16.45 -17.42
N LEU A 48 7.72 -17.07 -17.91
CA LEU A 48 8.26 -18.34 -17.37
C LEU A 48 8.75 -18.22 -15.92
N ASN A 49 9.07 -17.01 -15.47
CA ASN A 49 9.47 -16.70 -14.10
C ASN A 49 8.29 -16.32 -13.19
N PHE A 50 7.07 -16.28 -13.71
CA PHE A 50 5.87 -15.94 -12.95
C PHE A 50 5.07 -17.20 -12.59
N THR A 51 4.66 -17.29 -11.32
CA THR A 51 3.78 -18.35 -10.82
C THR A 51 2.61 -17.74 -10.07
N LEU A 52 1.39 -18.01 -10.54
CA LEU A 52 0.17 -17.61 -9.84
C LEU A 52 -0.34 -18.75 -8.94
N ILE A 53 -0.57 -18.45 -7.67
CA ILE A 53 -1.27 -19.30 -6.71
C ILE A 53 -2.57 -18.59 -6.35
N GLU A 54 -3.71 -19.15 -6.79
CA GLU A 54 -5.02 -18.71 -6.31
C GLU A 54 -5.25 -19.31 -4.92
N GLY A 55 -5.22 -18.46 -3.91
CA GLY A 55 -5.34 -18.88 -2.51
C GLY A 55 -5.56 -17.70 -1.59
N ASP A 56 -5.89 -18.00 -0.35
CA ASP A 56 -6.29 -17.03 0.66
C ASP A 56 -5.34 -17.04 1.85
N ILE A 57 -4.79 -15.89 2.22
CA ILE A 57 -3.88 -15.77 3.37
C ILE A 57 -4.52 -16.17 4.70
N ARG A 58 -5.86 -16.20 4.79
CA ARG A 58 -6.58 -16.74 5.95
C ARG A 58 -6.40 -18.24 6.14
N HIS A 59 -5.98 -18.96 5.10
CA HIS A 59 -5.68 -20.37 5.15
C HIS A 59 -4.17 -20.59 5.27
N LEU A 60 -3.72 -21.10 6.40
CA LEU A 60 -2.30 -21.34 6.64
C LEU A 60 -1.68 -22.27 5.58
N SER A 61 -2.43 -23.27 5.08
CA SER A 61 -1.99 -24.17 4.01
C SER A 61 -1.63 -23.47 2.72
N ASP A 62 -2.40 -22.43 2.33
CA ASP A 62 -2.13 -21.65 1.13
C ASP A 62 -0.86 -20.80 1.32
N CYS A 63 -0.69 -20.24 2.52
CA CYS A 63 0.51 -19.50 2.89
C CYS A 63 1.75 -20.40 2.85
N GLN A 64 1.67 -21.61 3.40
CA GLN A 64 2.76 -22.60 3.42
C GLN A 64 3.17 -22.99 2.00
N LYS A 65 2.19 -23.29 1.14
CA LYS A 65 2.43 -23.59 -0.28
C LYS A 65 3.10 -22.41 -1.00
N ALA A 66 2.68 -21.19 -0.71
CA ALA A 66 3.19 -20.00 -1.39
C ALA A 66 4.66 -19.68 -1.05
N VAL A 67 5.12 -19.99 0.17
CA VAL A 67 6.51 -19.72 0.59
C VAL A 67 7.51 -20.80 0.20
N GLU A 68 7.11 -21.88 -0.48
CA GLU A 68 8.02 -22.96 -0.86
C GLU A 68 9.13 -22.50 -1.79
N GLY A 69 10.37 -22.61 -1.31
CA GLY A 69 11.58 -22.24 -2.04
C GLY A 69 11.70 -20.73 -2.32
N VAL A 70 10.99 -19.89 -1.57
CA VAL A 70 11.03 -18.42 -1.64
C VAL A 70 12.17 -17.88 -0.80
N ASP A 71 12.86 -16.86 -1.31
CA ASP A 71 13.92 -16.15 -0.58
C ASP A 71 13.37 -14.98 0.24
N TYR A 72 12.41 -14.23 -0.32
CA TYR A 72 11.84 -13.00 0.26
C TYR A 72 10.32 -12.96 0.12
N VAL A 73 9.64 -12.36 1.07
CA VAL A 73 8.21 -12.08 0.99
C VAL A 73 7.97 -10.58 0.97
N LEU A 74 7.20 -10.12 -0.02
CA LEU A 74 6.61 -8.78 -0.10
C LEU A 74 5.11 -8.91 0.16
N HIS A 75 4.69 -8.69 1.40
CA HIS A 75 3.32 -8.91 1.84
C HIS A 75 2.46 -7.67 1.61
N GLN A 76 1.68 -7.68 0.51
CA GLN A 76 0.76 -6.60 0.14
C GLN A 76 -0.72 -6.97 0.35
N ALA A 77 -1.04 -8.26 0.53
CA ALA A 77 -2.40 -8.72 0.73
C ALA A 77 -3.03 -8.14 1.99
N ALA A 78 -4.13 -7.41 1.81
CA ALA A 78 -4.92 -6.84 2.88
C ALA A 78 -6.26 -6.32 2.34
N LEU A 79 -7.27 -6.21 3.18
CA LEU A 79 -8.43 -5.38 2.90
C LEU A 79 -8.13 -3.94 3.31
N GLY A 80 -7.76 -3.13 2.33
CA GLY A 80 -7.56 -1.68 2.47
C GLY A 80 -8.90 -0.95 2.57
N SER A 81 -8.95 0.21 3.21
CA SER A 81 -10.07 1.14 3.32
C SER A 81 -10.64 1.24 4.74
N VAL A 82 -10.60 2.47 5.25
CA VAL A 82 -11.23 2.84 6.53
C VAL A 82 -12.74 2.61 6.51
N PRO A 83 -13.51 3.11 5.51
CA PRO A 83 -14.95 2.88 5.45
C PRO A 83 -15.35 1.40 5.40
N ARG A 84 -14.61 0.57 4.64
CA ARG A 84 -14.84 -0.88 4.62
C ARG A 84 -14.70 -1.48 6.01
N SER A 85 -13.62 -1.13 6.73
CA SER A 85 -13.36 -1.66 8.06
C SER A 85 -14.40 -1.25 9.11
N ILE A 86 -15.05 -0.10 8.92
CA ILE A 86 -16.16 0.33 9.78
C ILE A 86 -17.41 -0.50 9.47
N ASN A 87 -17.67 -0.75 8.18
CA ASN A 87 -18.85 -1.52 7.76
C ASN A 87 -18.72 -3.02 8.06
N ASP A 88 -17.51 -3.57 7.91
CA ASP A 88 -17.20 -5.00 8.16
C ASP A 88 -15.85 -5.15 8.87
N PRO A 89 -15.83 -4.90 10.19
CA PRO A 89 -14.61 -5.01 10.98
C PRO A 89 -14.14 -6.46 11.16
N ILE A 90 -15.06 -7.43 11.17
CA ILE A 90 -14.73 -8.85 11.39
C ILE A 90 -13.93 -9.39 10.21
N THR A 91 -14.43 -9.27 8.99
CA THR A 91 -13.70 -9.72 7.79
C THR A 91 -12.40 -8.94 7.62
N THR A 92 -12.40 -7.62 7.92
CA THR A 92 -11.17 -6.82 7.87
C THR A 92 -10.12 -7.34 8.85
N ASN A 93 -10.51 -7.68 10.09
CA ASN A 93 -9.60 -8.25 11.08
C ASN A 93 -9.10 -9.63 10.66
N ASP A 94 -9.99 -10.49 10.17
CA ASP A 94 -9.65 -11.85 9.77
C ASP A 94 -8.60 -11.86 8.64
N VAL A 95 -8.78 -11.04 7.61
CA VAL A 95 -7.79 -10.92 6.54
C VAL A 95 -6.50 -10.23 7.03
N ASN A 96 -6.63 -9.06 7.68
CA ASN A 96 -5.47 -8.21 7.94
C ASN A 96 -4.66 -8.65 9.16
N VAL A 97 -5.26 -9.34 10.13
CA VAL A 97 -4.57 -9.80 11.35
C VAL A 97 -4.31 -11.31 11.29
N SER A 98 -5.36 -12.13 11.16
CA SER A 98 -5.18 -13.59 11.10
C SER A 98 -4.40 -14.01 9.86
N GLY A 99 -4.73 -13.44 8.68
CA GLY A 99 -4.01 -13.67 7.44
C GLY A 99 -2.54 -13.24 7.51
N PHE A 100 -2.26 -12.08 8.10
CA PHE A 100 -0.90 -11.61 8.32
C PHE A 100 -0.11 -12.56 9.22
N LEU A 101 -0.70 -13.03 10.32
CA LEU A 101 -0.09 -13.96 11.25
C LEU A 101 0.20 -15.31 10.59
N ASN A 102 -0.69 -15.81 9.73
CA ASN A 102 -0.47 -17.02 8.93
C ASN A 102 0.76 -16.85 8.03
N MET A 103 0.86 -15.70 7.33
CA MET A 103 2.01 -15.41 6.46
C MET A 103 3.32 -15.29 7.23
N LEU A 104 3.33 -14.63 8.40
CA LEU A 104 4.52 -14.59 9.27
C LEU A 104 4.92 -15.99 9.74
N THR A 105 3.94 -16.83 10.15
CA THR A 105 4.17 -18.20 10.59
C THR A 105 4.76 -19.05 9.47
N ALA A 106 4.16 -19.05 8.29
CA ALA A 106 4.65 -19.77 7.13
C ALA A 106 6.06 -19.30 6.72
N SER A 107 6.31 -17.98 6.76
CA SER A 107 7.61 -17.39 6.45
C SER A 107 8.71 -17.79 7.42
N ARG A 108 8.40 -17.79 8.72
CA ARG A 108 9.30 -18.29 9.78
C ARG A 108 9.67 -19.76 9.55
N ASP A 109 8.68 -20.60 9.30
CA ASP A 109 8.86 -22.05 9.15
C ASP A 109 9.64 -22.40 7.89
N ALA A 110 9.44 -21.65 6.81
CA ALA A 110 10.19 -21.74 5.57
C ALA A 110 11.59 -21.08 5.65
N LYS A 111 11.93 -20.40 6.75
CA LYS A 111 13.22 -19.72 6.98
C LYS A 111 13.56 -18.73 5.85
N ILE A 112 12.57 -17.94 5.40
CA ILE A 112 12.82 -16.89 4.43
C ILE A 112 13.82 -15.87 4.97
N LYS A 113 14.56 -15.19 4.10
CA LYS A 113 15.58 -14.20 4.50
C LYS A 113 14.97 -12.96 5.12
N ARG A 114 13.92 -12.43 4.49
CA ARG A 114 13.24 -11.21 4.99
C ARG A 114 11.79 -11.14 4.57
N PHE A 115 10.98 -10.61 5.48
CA PHE A 115 9.56 -10.34 5.31
C PHE A 115 9.32 -8.82 5.30
N VAL A 116 9.07 -8.25 4.10
CA VAL A 116 8.68 -6.85 3.94
C VAL A 116 7.17 -6.77 3.84
N TYR A 117 6.53 -5.84 4.56
CA TYR A 117 5.08 -5.79 4.61
C TYR A 117 4.52 -4.38 4.48
N ALA A 118 3.33 -4.29 3.88
CA ALA A 118 2.54 -3.07 3.79
C ALA A 118 1.97 -2.70 5.16
N ALA A 119 2.65 -1.81 5.87
CA ALA A 119 2.10 -1.05 6.99
C ALA A 119 1.29 0.16 6.45
N SER A 120 0.86 1.07 7.30
CA SER A 120 -0.01 2.17 6.88
C SER A 120 0.22 3.45 7.67
N SER A 121 0.13 4.59 6.99
CA SER A 121 0.08 5.90 7.64
C SER A 121 -1.13 6.07 8.58
N SER A 122 -2.17 5.25 8.44
CA SER A 122 -3.30 5.24 9.36
C SER A 122 -2.93 4.89 10.81
N THR A 123 -1.79 4.21 11.02
CA THR A 123 -1.24 3.90 12.34
C THR A 123 -0.95 5.16 13.17
N TYR A 124 -0.68 6.31 12.52
CA TYR A 124 -0.46 7.57 13.22
C TYR A 124 -1.69 8.08 13.97
N GLY A 125 -2.89 7.67 13.56
CA GLY A 125 -4.14 7.97 14.26
C GLY A 125 -4.33 9.45 14.53
N ASP A 126 -4.59 9.81 15.80
CA ASP A 126 -4.82 11.18 16.28
C ASP A 126 -3.55 11.98 16.61
N SER A 127 -2.35 11.47 16.28
CA SER A 127 -1.10 12.22 16.45
C SER A 127 -1.19 13.57 15.72
N ALA A 128 -0.97 14.67 16.44
CA ALA A 128 -1.10 16.02 15.88
C ALA A 128 0.16 16.52 15.16
N GLY A 129 1.35 15.95 15.48
CA GLY A 129 2.63 16.44 14.95
C GLY A 129 2.77 16.24 13.43
N LEU A 130 3.37 17.20 12.76
CA LEU A 130 3.80 17.15 11.35
C LEU A 130 5.24 17.67 11.24
N PRO A 131 6.09 17.04 10.40
CA PRO A 131 5.83 15.78 9.68
C PRO A 131 5.68 14.59 10.63
N LYS A 132 5.00 13.53 10.16
CA LYS A 132 4.90 12.27 10.89
C LYS A 132 6.26 11.58 10.92
N VAL A 133 6.70 11.18 12.11
CA VAL A 133 7.94 10.43 12.34
C VAL A 133 7.60 9.05 12.94
N GLU A 134 8.37 8.02 12.60
CA GLU A 134 7.97 6.63 12.81
C GLU A 134 7.79 6.25 14.29
N ASN A 135 8.56 6.87 15.19
CA ASN A 135 8.53 6.58 16.63
C ASN A 135 7.46 7.36 17.41
N VAL A 136 6.68 8.24 16.77
CA VAL A 136 5.64 9.05 17.42
C VAL A 136 4.29 8.76 16.79
N ILE A 137 3.55 7.83 17.37
CA ILE A 137 2.19 7.47 16.94
C ILE A 137 1.15 7.96 17.96
N GLY A 138 -0.07 8.20 17.50
CA GLY A 138 -1.23 8.45 18.34
C GLY A 138 -2.09 7.19 18.52
N LYS A 139 -3.37 7.39 18.82
CA LYS A 139 -4.35 6.30 18.92
C LYS A 139 -4.97 6.03 17.55
N PRO A 140 -5.00 4.78 17.07
CA PRO A 140 -5.70 4.44 15.83
C PRO A 140 -7.15 4.91 15.83
N LEU A 141 -7.62 5.46 14.70
CA LEU A 141 -8.97 6.05 14.58
C LEU A 141 -9.97 5.16 13.81
N SER A 142 -9.58 3.94 13.45
CA SER A 142 -10.46 3.02 12.72
C SER A 142 -10.05 1.55 12.93
N PRO A 143 -10.98 0.58 12.72
CA PRO A 143 -10.61 -0.83 12.75
C PRO A 143 -9.47 -1.17 11.79
N TYR A 144 -9.43 -0.58 10.58
CA TYR A 144 -8.31 -0.73 9.65
C TYR A 144 -6.97 -0.29 10.26
N ALA A 145 -6.95 0.89 10.90
CA ALA A 145 -5.72 1.41 11.54
C ALA A 145 -5.24 0.49 12.67
N ILE A 146 -6.18 -0.07 13.46
CA ILE A 146 -5.88 -1.06 14.51
C ILE A 146 -5.22 -2.28 13.87
N THR A 147 -5.81 -2.85 12.80
CA THR A 147 -5.25 -4.06 12.16
C THR A 147 -3.83 -3.81 11.64
N LYS A 148 -3.56 -2.66 11.08
CA LYS A 148 -2.21 -2.30 10.58
C LYS A 148 -1.20 -2.09 11.71
N TYR A 149 -1.62 -1.51 12.82
CA TYR A 149 -0.75 -1.38 13.99
C TYR A 149 -0.47 -2.74 14.65
N VAL A 150 -1.46 -3.61 14.74
CA VAL A 150 -1.26 -5.00 15.23
C VAL A 150 -0.25 -5.76 14.36
N ASN A 151 -0.23 -5.55 13.05
CA ASN A 151 0.77 -6.15 12.17
C ASN A 151 2.20 -5.73 12.54
N GLU A 152 2.41 -4.45 12.86
CA GLU A 152 3.72 -3.95 13.30
C GLU A 152 4.15 -4.63 14.62
N LEU A 153 3.23 -4.78 15.58
CA LEU A 153 3.50 -5.45 16.86
C LEU A 153 3.84 -6.95 16.66
N TYR A 154 3.10 -7.66 15.80
CA TYR A 154 3.44 -9.05 15.49
C TYR A 154 4.78 -9.18 14.78
N ALA A 155 5.09 -8.33 13.81
CA ALA A 155 6.36 -8.34 13.11
C ALA A 155 7.54 -8.13 14.08
N GLU A 156 7.42 -7.17 15.02
CA GLU A 156 8.43 -6.92 16.04
C GLU A 156 8.65 -8.15 16.95
N ILE A 157 7.56 -8.79 17.40
CA ILE A 157 7.66 -9.99 18.25
C ILE A 157 8.24 -11.18 17.47
N PHE A 158 7.85 -11.37 16.20
CA PHE A 158 8.42 -12.45 15.38
C PHE A 158 9.91 -12.27 15.15
N SER A 159 10.36 -11.04 14.95
CA SER A 159 11.77 -10.72 14.84
C SER A 159 12.53 -11.04 16.15
N LYS A 160 12.04 -10.58 17.30
CA LYS A 160 12.67 -10.77 18.60
C LYS A 160 12.68 -12.23 19.05
N THR A 161 11.59 -12.96 18.82
CA THR A 161 11.38 -14.30 19.35
C THR A 161 11.91 -15.38 18.42
N TYR A 162 11.76 -15.21 17.12
CA TYR A 162 12.05 -16.24 16.12
C TYR A 162 13.20 -15.87 15.17
N GLY A 163 13.73 -14.65 15.26
CA GLY A 163 14.83 -14.19 14.39
C GLY A 163 14.43 -13.94 12.95
N LEU A 164 13.12 -13.81 12.64
CA LEU A 164 12.66 -13.46 11.31
C LEU A 164 12.94 -11.98 11.03
N GLU A 165 13.75 -11.67 10.03
CA GLU A 165 13.96 -10.27 9.64
C GLU A 165 12.69 -9.68 9.05
N THR A 166 12.23 -8.53 9.60
CA THR A 166 11.01 -7.85 9.14
C THR A 166 11.26 -6.38 8.86
N ILE A 167 10.61 -5.83 7.82
CA ILE A 167 10.57 -4.38 7.56
C ILE A 167 9.15 -3.99 7.19
N GLY A 168 8.57 -3.04 7.94
CA GLY A 168 7.27 -2.47 7.65
C GLY A 168 7.38 -1.16 6.87
N LEU A 169 6.53 -0.99 5.85
CA LEU A 169 6.47 0.21 5.03
C LEU A 169 5.12 0.91 5.24
N ARG A 170 5.11 2.01 5.99
CA ARG A 170 3.91 2.83 6.20
C ARG A 170 3.63 3.66 4.96
N TYR A 171 2.79 3.16 4.08
CA TYR A 171 2.41 3.85 2.85
C TYR A 171 1.55 5.08 3.11
N PHE A 172 1.89 6.18 2.42
CA PHE A 172 1.13 7.43 2.40
C PHE A 172 0.49 7.64 1.03
N ASN A 173 -0.84 7.67 0.99
CA ASN A 173 -1.68 8.04 -0.17
C ASN A 173 -1.12 7.62 -1.53
N VAL A 174 -0.84 6.33 -1.70
CA VAL A 174 -0.24 5.79 -2.92
C VAL A 174 -1.18 5.96 -4.11
N PHE A 175 -0.62 6.37 -5.24
CA PHE A 175 -1.33 6.49 -6.51
C PHE A 175 -0.46 6.01 -7.69
N GLY A 176 -1.10 5.64 -8.79
CA GLY A 176 -0.40 5.27 -10.00
C GLY A 176 -1.15 4.28 -10.89
N ARG A 177 -0.42 3.72 -11.86
CA ARG A 177 -0.96 2.75 -12.83
C ARG A 177 -1.55 1.51 -12.14
N LYS A 178 -2.57 0.93 -12.75
CA LYS A 178 -3.34 -0.24 -12.24
C LYS A 178 -4.14 0.05 -10.96
N GLN A 179 -4.26 1.31 -10.53
CA GLN A 179 -5.14 1.66 -9.42
C GLN A 179 -6.59 1.71 -9.91
N ASP A 180 -7.49 0.95 -9.25
CA ASP A 180 -8.90 0.86 -9.65
C ASP A 180 -9.65 2.18 -9.36
N PRO A 181 -10.18 2.87 -10.39
CA PRO A 181 -10.98 4.08 -10.22
C PRO A 181 -12.43 3.79 -9.79
N ASN A 182 -12.92 2.55 -9.97
CA ASN A 182 -14.32 2.16 -9.82
C ASN A 182 -14.62 1.45 -8.49
N GLY A 183 -13.59 1.20 -7.67
CA GLY A 183 -13.78 0.55 -6.38
C GLY A 183 -14.72 1.36 -5.49
N ALA A 184 -15.57 0.71 -4.71
CA ALA A 184 -16.51 1.35 -3.77
C ALA A 184 -15.85 2.37 -2.82
N TYR A 185 -14.53 2.26 -2.67
CA TYR A 185 -13.68 3.11 -1.84
C TYR A 185 -12.47 3.64 -2.63
N ALA A 186 -12.68 3.99 -3.92
CA ALA A 186 -11.63 4.50 -4.78
C ALA A 186 -10.93 5.72 -4.17
N ALA A 187 -9.62 5.77 -4.32
CA ALA A 187 -8.81 6.91 -3.88
C ALA A 187 -9.11 8.17 -4.69
N VAL A 188 -8.79 9.33 -4.15
CA VAL A 188 -9.17 10.62 -4.73
C VAL A 188 -8.59 10.84 -6.12
N ILE A 189 -7.32 10.46 -6.39
CA ILE A 189 -6.68 10.69 -7.69
C ILE A 189 -7.37 9.88 -8.80
N PRO A 190 -7.47 8.54 -8.75
CA PRO A 190 -8.12 7.79 -9.82
C PRO A 190 -9.58 8.18 -10.01
N LYS A 191 -10.29 8.52 -8.91
CA LYS A 191 -11.67 8.98 -8.98
C LYS A 191 -11.78 10.31 -9.75
N PHE A 192 -10.95 11.30 -9.41
CA PHE A 192 -10.98 12.61 -10.09
C PHE A 192 -10.55 12.51 -11.54
N VAL A 193 -9.54 11.68 -11.86
CA VAL A 193 -9.14 11.40 -13.24
C VAL A 193 -10.31 10.87 -14.04
N MET A 194 -11.04 9.85 -13.53
CA MET A 194 -12.20 9.29 -14.23
C MET A 194 -13.31 10.31 -14.41
N GLN A 195 -13.60 11.12 -13.38
CA GLN A 195 -14.61 12.17 -13.48
C GLN A 195 -14.25 13.19 -14.56
N PHE A 196 -13.01 13.68 -14.59
CA PHE A 196 -12.56 14.60 -15.65
C PHE A 196 -12.63 13.98 -17.05
N MET A 197 -12.20 12.72 -17.20
CA MET A 197 -12.27 12.00 -18.49
C MET A 197 -13.71 11.81 -18.99
N ASN A 198 -14.67 11.71 -18.09
CA ASN A 198 -16.10 11.62 -18.38
C ASN A 198 -16.80 12.98 -18.46
N TYR A 199 -16.08 14.10 -18.31
CA TYR A 199 -16.63 15.47 -18.21
C TYR A 199 -17.59 15.65 -17.01
N GLU A 200 -17.44 14.83 -15.97
CA GLU A 200 -18.17 14.95 -14.71
C GLU A 200 -17.43 15.90 -13.77
N SER A 201 -18.17 16.72 -13.02
CA SER A 201 -17.61 17.65 -12.05
C SER A 201 -17.05 16.92 -10.81
N PRO A 202 -15.73 16.96 -10.55
CA PRO A 202 -15.20 16.44 -9.28
C PRO A 202 -15.73 17.24 -8.09
N VAL A 203 -16.03 16.53 -6.99
CA VAL A 203 -16.48 17.14 -5.75
C VAL A 203 -15.36 17.11 -4.73
N ILE A 204 -14.85 18.28 -4.38
CA ILE A 204 -13.91 18.48 -3.27
C ILE A 204 -14.70 18.62 -1.97
N ASN A 205 -14.40 17.83 -0.95
CA ASN A 205 -14.99 17.98 0.37
C ASN A 205 -14.35 19.19 1.09
N GLY A 206 -15.18 20.15 1.51
CA GLY A 206 -14.73 21.38 2.17
C GLY A 206 -14.15 22.42 1.21
N ASP A 207 -13.25 23.26 1.74
CA ASP A 207 -12.64 24.39 1.02
C ASP A 207 -11.46 24.01 0.11
N GLY A 208 -11.08 22.72 0.07
CA GLY A 208 -9.97 22.22 -0.74
C GLY A 208 -8.58 22.43 -0.13
N ASN A 209 -8.47 22.99 1.07
CA ASN A 209 -7.20 23.25 1.76
C ASN A 209 -6.62 22.00 2.46
N TYR A 210 -7.41 20.92 2.61
CA TYR A 210 -6.89 19.66 3.11
C TYR A 210 -5.80 19.13 2.20
N SER A 211 -4.68 18.72 2.80
CA SER A 211 -3.50 18.31 2.04
C SER A 211 -3.07 16.87 2.34
N ARG A 212 -2.48 16.21 1.36
CA ARG A 212 -1.96 14.84 1.45
C ARG A 212 -0.54 14.79 0.91
N ASP A 213 0.26 13.94 1.53
CA ASP A 213 1.51 13.45 0.99
C ASP A 213 1.16 12.32 0.01
N PHE A 214 1.16 12.62 -1.27
CA PHE A 214 0.85 11.67 -2.33
C PHE A 214 2.11 10.97 -2.79
N THR A 215 2.10 9.65 -2.79
CA THR A 215 3.26 8.82 -3.13
C THR A 215 3.02 8.09 -4.44
N TYR A 216 3.82 8.37 -5.46
CA TYR A 216 3.71 7.65 -6.73
C TYR A 216 4.18 6.21 -6.57
N ILE A 217 3.56 5.30 -7.33
CA ILE A 217 3.79 3.85 -7.22
C ILE A 217 5.27 3.45 -7.39
N ASP A 218 6.04 4.15 -8.21
CA ASP A 218 7.45 3.81 -8.42
C ASP A 218 8.30 4.10 -7.16
N ASN A 219 7.94 5.09 -6.34
CA ASN A 219 8.57 5.30 -5.04
C ASN A 219 8.27 4.15 -4.06
N VAL A 220 7.06 3.58 -4.13
CA VAL A 220 6.68 2.40 -3.33
C VAL A 220 7.46 1.17 -3.79
N ILE A 221 7.62 0.99 -5.10
CA ILE A 221 8.43 -0.10 -5.68
C ILE A 221 9.88 0.02 -5.20
N GLN A 222 10.48 1.21 -5.32
CA GLN A 222 11.84 1.50 -4.84
C GLN A 222 12.00 1.16 -3.36
N MET A 223 11.08 1.61 -2.51
CA MET A 223 11.12 1.33 -1.07
C MET A 223 11.00 -0.17 -0.75
N ASN A 224 10.18 -0.93 -1.49
CA ASN A 224 10.12 -2.39 -1.34
C ASN A 224 11.43 -3.06 -1.74
N GLU A 225 12.06 -2.63 -2.83
CA GLU A 225 13.35 -3.15 -3.26
C GLU A 225 14.45 -2.84 -2.24
N LEU A 226 14.58 -1.59 -1.80
CA LEU A 226 15.56 -1.19 -0.78
C LEU A 226 15.37 -1.95 0.53
N ALA A 227 14.12 -2.07 1.01
CA ALA A 227 13.80 -2.84 2.22
C ALA A 227 14.12 -4.32 2.06
N MET A 228 13.86 -4.90 0.88
CA MET A 228 14.14 -6.31 0.62
C MET A 228 15.65 -6.60 0.55
N THR A 229 16.43 -5.71 -0.07
CA THR A 229 17.81 -5.98 -0.43
C THR A 229 18.86 -5.36 0.51
N THR A 230 18.47 -4.48 1.44
CA THR A 230 19.42 -3.84 2.34
C THR A 230 20.26 -4.86 3.11
N GLU A 231 21.57 -4.58 3.21
CA GLU A 231 22.50 -5.34 4.04
C GLU A 231 22.86 -4.60 5.34
N ASN A 232 22.28 -3.39 5.54
CA ASN A 232 22.49 -2.61 6.75
C ASN A 232 21.73 -3.23 7.94
N PRO A 233 22.39 -3.77 8.97
CA PRO A 233 21.71 -4.40 10.11
C PRO A 233 20.87 -3.42 10.93
N GLU A 234 21.16 -2.11 10.87
CA GLU A 234 20.38 -1.09 11.57
C GLU A 234 19.07 -0.77 10.82
N ALA A 235 18.96 -1.18 9.55
CA ALA A 235 17.79 -0.94 8.72
C ALA A 235 16.69 -2.00 8.88
N ILE A 236 16.99 -3.15 9.48
CA ILE A 236 16.03 -4.27 9.61
C ILE A 236 15.26 -4.20 10.94
N ASN A 237 14.18 -4.97 11.03
CA ASN A 237 13.34 -5.12 12.23
C ASN A 237 12.73 -3.79 12.72
N THR A 238 12.30 -2.97 11.77
CA THR A 238 11.73 -1.65 12.05
C THR A 238 10.72 -1.26 10.97
N VAL A 239 10.09 -0.09 11.13
CA VAL A 239 9.14 0.48 10.16
C VAL A 239 9.69 1.76 9.55
N TYR A 240 9.28 2.06 8.32
CA TYR A 240 9.64 3.26 7.56
C TYR A 240 8.43 3.94 6.98
N ASN A 241 8.43 5.26 6.97
CA ASN A 241 7.52 6.03 6.14
C ASN A 241 7.89 5.84 4.66
N THR A 242 6.88 5.48 3.87
CA THR A 242 6.98 5.42 2.42
C THR A 242 6.10 6.51 1.85
N ALA A 243 6.72 7.63 1.54
CA ALA A 243 6.08 8.89 1.19
C ALA A 243 6.96 9.68 0.23
N TYR A 244 6.42 10.76 -0.33
CA TYR A 244 7.21 11.71 -1.12
C TYR A 244 7.93 12.72 -0.22
N GLY A 245 7.37 13.02 0.95
CA GLY A 245 7.93 13.98 1.91
C GLY A 245 7.54 15.43 1.63
N ASP A 246 6.50 15.64 0.83
CA ASP A 246 5.86 16.92 0.57
C ASP A 246 4.34 16.75 0.51
N ARG A 247 3.58 17.83 0.52
CA ARG A 247 2.12 17.77 0.55
C ARG A 247 1.48 18.64 -0.52
N THR A 248 0.41 18.10 -1.10
CA THR A 248 -0.41 18.79 -2.11
C THR A 248 -1.82 18.96 -1.55
N THR A 249 -2.41 20.17 -1.67
CA THR A 249 -3.82 20.40 -1.32
C THR A 249 -4.74 19.80 -2.37
N LEU A 250 -6.01 19.58 -2.02
CA LEU A 250 -6.99 19.08 -2.99
C LEU A 250 -7.24 20.08 -4.13
N THR A 251 -7.20 21.39 -3.83
CA THR A 251 -7.28 22.45 -4.84
C THR A 251 -6.10 22.39 -5.82
N GLN A 252 -4.86 22.25 -5.30
CA GLN A 252 -3.67 22.10 -6.16
C GLN A 252 -3.74 20.81 -6.99
N LEU A 253 -4.15 19.69 -6.38
CA LEU A 253 -4.31 18.42 -7.08
C LEU A 253 -5.26 18.53 -8.27
N VAL A 254 -6.43 19.13 -8.06
CA VAL A 254 -7.42 19.33 -9.13
C VAL A 254 -6.88 20.23 -10.23
N GLY A 255 -6.16 21.31 -9.88
CA GLY A 255 -5.49 22.18 -10.84
C GLY A 255 -4.51 21.41 -11.73
N LEU A 256 -3.62 20.62 -11.12
CA LEU A 256 -2.66 19.78 -11.84
C LEU A 256 -3.34 18.73 -12.72
N LEU A 257 -4.39 18.06 -12.23
CA LEU A 257 -5.13 17.09 -13.04
C LEU A 257 -5.79 17.73 -14.25
N LYS A 258 -6.42 18.90 -14.10
CA LYS A 258 -7.00 19.65 -15.23
C LYS A 258 -5.93 20.05 -16.24
N GLU A 259 -4.81 20.59 -15.78
CA GLU A 259 -3.68 20.99 -16.63
C GLU A 259 -3.18 19.82 -17.48
N TYR A 260 -2.79 18.71 -16.82
CA TYR A 260 -2.20 17.58 -17.54
C TYR A 260 -3.21 16.81 -18.41
N LEU A 261 -4.44 16.64 -17.97
CA LEU A 261 -5.46 15.93 -18.75
C LEU A 261 -5.92 16.79 -19.95
N SER A 262 -5.91 18.11 -19.85
CA SER A 262 -6.25 19.02 -20.95
C SER A 262 -5.27 18.95 -22.14
N VAL A 263 -4.07 18.41 -21.94
CA VAL A 263 -3.12 18.14 -23.03
C VAL A 263 -3.67 17.04 -23.96
N PHE A 264 -4.42 16.08 -23.41
CA PHE A 264 -5.03 14.99 -24.18
C PHE A 264 -6.41 15.38 -24.73
N ASP A 265 -7.18 16.15 -23.96
CA ASP A 265 -8.48 16.67 -24.36
C ASP A 265 -8.75 18.06 -23.76
N ALA A 266 -8.66 19.09 -24.58
CA ALA A 266 -8.84 20.50 -24.18
C ALA A 266 -10.22 20.79 -23.53
N LYS A 267 -11.26 19.98 -23.79
CA LYS A 267 -12.58 20.13 -23.17
C LYS A 267 -12.54 19.91 -21.65
N ILE A 268 -11.60 19.12 -21.15
CA ILE A 268 -11.42 18.87 -19.72
C ILE A 268 -11.12 20.17 -18.97
N GLY A 269 -10.43 21.12 -19.60
CA GLY A 269 -10.16 22.43 -19.04
C GLY A 269 -11.42 23.23 -18.64
N ASN A 270 -12.57 22.92 -19.25
CA ASN A 270 -13.85 23.57 -18.98
C ASN A 270 -14.71 22.84 -17.93
N VAL A 271 -14.29 21.67 -17.45
CA VAL A 271 -15.03 20.93 -16.42
C VAL A 271 -15.00 21.71 -15.11
N GLU A 272 -16.16 22.01 -14.56
CA GLU A 272 -16.29 22.70 -13.28
C GLU A 272 -15.92 21.78 -12.10
N VAL A 273 -15.43 22.37 -11.02
CA VAL A 273 -15.13 21.67 -9.76
C VAL A 273 -16.13 22.15 -8.71
N ILE A 274 -16.75 21.22 -8.03
CA ILE A 274 -17.78 21.50 -7.02
C ILE A 274 -17.18 21.36 -5.64
N HIS A 275 -17.52 22.27 -4.72
CA HIS A 275 -17.17 22.17 -3.31
C HIS A 275 -18.39 21.64 -2.52
N GLY A 276 -18.19 20.51 -1.85
CA GLY A 276 -19.16 19.88 -0.97
C GLY A 276 -18.89 20.16 0.52
N PRO A 277 -19.69 19.62 1.43
CA PRO A 277 -19.47 19.76 2.86
C PRO A 277 -18.19 19.03 3.30
N ASN A 278 -17.65 19.43 4.45
CA ASN A 278 -16.54 18.70 5.07
C ASN A 278 -16.97 17.27 5.39
N ARG A 279 -16.11 16.32 5.10
CA ARG A 279 -16.34 14.91 5.44
C ARG A 279 -15.97 14.66 6.90
N ALA A 280 -16.89 14.10 7.67
CA ALA A 280 -16.63 13.74 9.06
C ALA A 280 -15.49 12.70 9.17
N GLY A 281 -14.56 12.97 10.08
CA GLY A 281 -13.41 12.06 10.33
C GLY A 281 -12.25 12.18 9.35
N ASP A 282 -12.29 13.10 8.39
CA ASP A 282 -11.13 13.37 7.53
C ASP A 282 -10.01 14.06 8.33
N ILE A 283 -8.79 13.54 8.17
CA ILE A 283 -7.56 14.17 8.73
C ILE A 283 -7.23 15.38 7.84
N PRO A 284 -7.09 16.61 8.40
CA PRO A 284 -6.86 17.80 7.59
C PRO A 284 -5.57 17.74 6.76
N HIS A 285 -4.47 17.31 7.37
CA HIS A 285 -3.16 17.31 6.72
C HIS A 285 -2.40 16.02 6.97
N SER A 286 -1.69 15.55 5.93
CA SER A 286 -0.80 14.41 5.98
C SER A 286 0.54 14.80 5.35
N LEU A 287 1.62 14.65 6.11
CA LEU A 287 3.00 14.88 5.70
C LEU A 287 3.89 13.93 6.48
N ALA A 288 4.78 13.20 5.80
CA ALA A 288 5.74 12.30 6.41
C ALA A 288 7.15 12.88 6.44
N SER A 289 7.92 12.56 7.48
CA SER A 289 9.37 12.60 7.39
C SER A 289 9.86 11.35 6.69
N ILE A 290 10.74 11.50 5.71
CA ILE A 290 11.41 10.39 4.99
C ILE A 290 12.89 10.26 5.38
N GLU A 291 13.33 11.00 6.37
CA GLU A 291 14.74 11.06 6.79
C GLU A 291 15.26 9.70 7.27
N LYS A 292 14.44 8.93 7.99
CA LYS A 292 14.83 7.60 8.45
C LYS A 292 15.14 6.66 7.27
N ALA A 293 14.27 6.67 6.25
CA ALA A 293 14.46 5.86 5.05
C ALA A 293 15.73 6.29 4.29
N LYS A 294 15.91 7.58 4.05
CA LYS A 294 17.13 8.10 3.40
C LYS A 294 18.42 7.73 4.14
N ASN A 295 18.42 7.81 5.46
CA ASN A 295 19.63 7.57 6.24
C ASN A 295 20.00 6.10 6.36
N LEU A 296 19.02 5.19 6.37
CA LEU A 296 19.24 3.76 6.64
C LEU A 296 19.12 2.87 5.41
N LEU A 297 18.28 3.25 4.44
CA LEU A 297 18.03 2.48 3.22
C LEU A 297 18.66 3.09 1.96
N GLY A 298 18.96 4.39 1.95
CA GLY A 298 19.59 5.11 0.84
C GLY A 298 18.61 5.98 0.06
#